data_482b495e247df2c130336a38e9731c37
#
_entry.id   482b495e247df2c130336a38e9731c37
#
_cell.length_a   1.000
_cell.length_b   1.000
_cell.length_c   1.000
_cell.angle_alpha   90.00
_cell.angle_beta   90.00
_cell.angle_gamma   90.00
#
_symmetry.space_group_name_H-M   'P 1'
#
loop_
_entity.id
_entity.type
_entity.pdbx_description
1 polymer ?
#
loop_
_entity_poly.entity_id
_entity_poly.type
_entity_poly.pdbx_seq_one_letter_code
_entity_poly.pdbx_strand_id
1 'polypeptide(L)'
;TGKQMAAAMAMGASGAWCGSVWLTTIESEVEPIIKEKMVAANSSQTVRSRSRTGKHSRQLVTPWTEAWESESAPEPLPMPLQPMVAEPALQKVNKLAAGGHEGAKDLATYWVGQGVGLMNQSISASDVVQEFKEDFINAYERLNDFVS
;
A
#
# COMPACT_ATOMS: atom_id res chain seq x y z
N THR A 1 -8.25 3.18 -8.94
CA THR A 1 -8.63 4.23 -9.90
C THR A 1 -10.15 4.27 -10.05
N GLY A 2 -10.67 5.43 -10.47
CA GLY A 2 -12.10 5.61 -10.76
C GLY A 2 -12.59 4.71 -11.89
N LYS A 3 -11.74 4.37 -12.86
CA LYS A 3 -12.07 3.40 -13.94
C LYS A 3 -12.36 2.01 -13.38
N GLN A 4 -11.56 1.54 -12.41
CA GLN A 4 -11.79 0.26 -11.74
C GLN A 4 -13.06 0.29 -10.88
N MET A 5 -13.35 1.43 -10.24
CA MET A 5 -14.59 1.64 -9.50
C MET A 5 -15.81 1.58 -10.44
N ALA A 6 -15.76 2.24 -11.60
CA ALA A 6 -16.80 2.18 -12.61
C ALA A 6 -17.05 0.74 -13.09
N ALA A 7 -15.99 -0.02 -13.34
CA ALA A 7 -16.10 -1.42 -13.74
C ALA A 7 -16.75 -2.30 -12.64
N ALA A 8 -16.35 -2.11 -11.37
CA ALA A 8 -16.96 -2.84 -10.25
C ALA A 8 -18.45 -2.49 -10.09
N MET A 9 -18.82 -1.23 -10.23
CA MET A 9 -20.22 -0.79 -10.15
C MET A 9 -21.05 -1.31 -11.33
N ALA A 10 -20.48 -1.37 -12.54
CA ALA A 10 -21.13 -2.00 -13.68
C ALA A 10 -21.40 -3.51 -13.45
N MET A 11 -20.58 -4.18 -12.67
CA MET A 11 -20.79 -5.57 -12.21
C MET A 11 -21.76 -5.71 -11.02
N GLY A 12 -22.35 -4.61 -10.55
CA GLY A 12 -23.35 -4.62 -9.47
C GLY A 12 -22.85 -4.21 -8.09
N ALA A 13 -21.60 -3.77 -7.94
CA ALA A 13 -21.14 -3.22 -6.66
C ALA A 13 -21.81 -1.86 -6.36
N SER A 14 -22.13 -1.61 -5.09
CA SER A 14 -22.65 -0.31 -4.64
C SER A 14 -21.58 0.77 -4.48
N GLY A 15 -20.31 0.41 -4.56
CA GLY A 15 -19.17 1.31 -4.44
C GLY A 15 -17.86 0.53 -4.34
N ALA A 16 -16.75 1.24 -4.07
CA ALA A 16 -15.42 0.64 -3.92
C ALA A 16 -14.78 1.08 -2.59
N TRP A 17 -14.20 0.14 -1.88
CA TRP A 17 -13.40 0.42 -0.69
C TRP A 17 -11.91 0.42 -1.04
N CYS A 18 -11.28 1.56 -0.91
CA CYS A 18 -9.87 1.77 -1.24
C CYS A 18 -9.06 2.02 0.04
N GLY A 19 -7.91 1.39 0.15
CA GLY A 19 -6.97 1.55 1.28
C GLY A 19 -5.70 2.28 0.87
N SER A 20 -4.88 1.62 0.04
CA SER A 20 -3.49 2.05 -0.22
C SER A 20 -3.36 3.44 -0.84
N VAL A 21 -4.31 3.87 -1.64
CA VAL A 21 -4.28 5.18 -2.30
C VAL A 21 -4.26 6.34 -1.28
N TRP A 22 -4.84 6.15 -0.11
CA TRP A 22 -4.86 7.16 0.94
C TRP A 22 -3.52 7.27 1.68
N LEU A 23 -2.69 6.23 1.64
CA LEU A 23 -1.41 6.19 2.36
C LEU A 23 -0.37 7.14 1.77
N THR A 24 -0.48 7.49 0.49
CA THR A 24 0.42 8.41 -0.22
C THR A 24 -0.06 9.85 -0.26
N THR A 25 -1.25 10.13 0.28
CA THR A 25 -1.78 11.50 0.32
C THR A 25 -0.95 12.42 1.24
N ILE A 26 -1.02 13.72 0.97
CA ILE A 26 -0.32 14.74 1.77
C ILE A 26 -0.77 14.66 3.23
N GLU A 27 -2.05 14.44 3.47
CA GLU A 27 -2.67 14.39 4.80
C GLU A 27 -2.41 13.09 5.57
N SER A 28 -1.92 12.05 4.88
CA SER A 28 -1.61 10.79 5.55
C SER A 28 -0.51 10.94 6.58
N GLU A 29 -0.70 10.33 7.75
CA GLU A 29 0.29 10.29 8.85
C GLU A 29 1.37 9.20 8.65
N VAL A 30 1.37 8.51 7.49
CA VAL A 30 2.43 7.54 7.17
C VAL A 30 3.76 8.25 7.03
N GLU A 31 4.81 7.66 7.59
CA GLU A 31 6.17 8.19 7.56
C GLU A 31 6.62 8.58 6.13
N PRO A 32 7.26 9.74 5.94
CA PRO A 32 7.65 10.23 4.61
C PRO A 32 8.41 9.20 3.77
N ILE A 33 9.36 8.49 4.38
CA ILE A 33 10.14 7.44 3.68
C ILE A 33 9.25 6.30 3.14
N ILE A 34 8.17 5.97 3.85
CA ILE A 34 7.21 4.96 3.41
C ILE A 34 6.41 5.49 2.21
N LYS A 35 5.97 6.75 2.25
CA LYS A 35 5.28 7.38 1.11
C LYS A 35 6.17 7.41 -0.13
N GLU A 36 7.44 7.82 0.02
CA GLU A 36 8.43 7.83 -1.06
C GLU A 36 8.58 6.44 -1.69
N LYS A 37 8.75 5.40 -0.86
CA LYS A 37 8.82 4.02 -1.32
C LYS A 37 7.54 3.56 -2.05
N MET A 38 6.36 3.92 -1.53
CA MET A 38 5.10 3.58 -2.18
C MET A 38 4.93 4.25 -3.54
N VAL A 39 5.31 5.52 -3.65
CA VAL A 39 5.25 6.28 -4.91
C VAL A 39 6.23 5.72 -5.95
N ALA A 40 7.41 5.27 -5.51
CA ALA A 40 8.43 4.67 -6.38
C ALA A 40 8.15 3.21 -6.75
N ALA A 41 7.34 2.49 -5.96
CA ALA A 41 7.12 1.05 -6.13
C ALA A 41 6.10 0.72 -7.22
N ASN A 42 6.20 -0.48 -7.75
CA ASN A 42 5.19 -1.09 -8.62
C ASN A 42 4.62 -2.38 -7.96
N SER A 43 3.59 -2.96 -8.58
CA SER A 43 2.87 -4.12 -8.03
C SER A 43 3.74 -5.36 -7.79
N SER A 44 4.84 -5.55 -8.54
CA SER A 44 5.76 -6.67 -8.36
C SER A 44 6.67 -6.50 -7.15
N GLN A 45 6.83 -5.28 -6.64
CA GLN A 45 7.61 -4.96 -5.44
C GLN A 45 6.78 -5.08 -4.15
N THR A 46 5.80 -5.98 -4.16
CA THR A 46 4.98 -6.32 -2.99
C THR A 46 5.04 -7.82 -2.72
N VAL A 47 5.01 -8.19 -1.46
CA VAL A 47 5.02 -9.59 -1.01
C VAL A 47 3.88 -9.86 -0.01
N ARG A 48 3.32 -11.06 -0.04
CA ARG A 48 2.42 -11.54 1.01
C ARG A 48 3.25 -12.22 2.09
N SER A 49 3.45 -11.53 3.19
CA SER A 49 4.29 -11.99 4.30
C SER A 49 3.50 -12.12 5.60
N ARG A 50 3.95 -13.02 6.47
CA ARG A 50 3.48 -13.19 7.84
C ARG A 50 4.31 -12.39 8.84
N SER A 51 5.37 -11.76 8.39
CA SER A 51 6.40 -11.08 9.19
C SER A 51 5.85 -10.10 10.23
N ARG A 52 4.73 -9.46 9.97
CA ARG A 52 4.20 -8.39 10.82
C ARG A 52 3.11 -8.86 11.78
N THR A 53 2.20 -9.71 11.33
CA THR A 53 1.00 -10.07 12.11
C THR A 53 0.85 -11.56 12.40
N GLY A 54 1.70 -12.40 11.82
CA GLY A 54 1.52 -13.84 11.85
C GLY A 54 0.46 -14.37 10.86
N LYS A 55 -0.31 -13.47 10.24
CA LYS A 55 -1.22 -13.76 9.13
C LYS A 55 -0.70 -13.13 7.84
N HIS A 56 -0.97 -13.76 6.71
CA HIS A 56 -0.57 -13.22 5.43
C HIS A 56 -1.19 -11.82 5.19
N SER A 57 -0.32 -10.85 5.05
CA SER A 57 -0.67 -9.48 4.66
C SER A 57 0.28 -9.01 3.57
N ARG A 58 -0.21 -8.19 2.64
CA ARG A 58 0.65 -7.65 1.59
C ARG A 58 1.40 -6.43 2.11
N GLN A 59 2.70 -6.41 1.86
CA GLN A 59 3.63 -5.38 2.29
C GLN A 59 4.58 -5.02 1.13
N LEU A 60 5.25 -3.86 1.22
CA LEU A 60 6.37 -3.55 0.36
C LEU A 60 7.51 -4.55 0.60
N VAL A 61 8.15 -4.99 -0.49
CA VAL A 61 9.38 -5.78 -0.42
C VAL A 61 10.49 -4.88 0.11
N THR A 62 11.14 -5.33 1.16
CA THR A 62 12.28 -4.67 1.80
C THR A 62 13.16 -5.73 2.44
N PRO A 63 14.40 -5.42 2.83
CA PRO A 63 15.23 -6.37 3.57
C PRO A 63 14.57 -6.93 4.84
N TRP A 64 13.62 -6.21 5.44
CA TRP A 64 12.79 -6.73 6.53
C TRP A 64 11.95 -7.93 6.10
N THR A 65 11.18 -7.78 5.01
CA THR A 65 10.32 -8.87 4.52
C THR A 65 11.14 -10.01 3.94
N GLU A 66 12.24 -9.70 3.25
CA GLU A 66 13.16 -10.71 2.70
C GLU A 66 13.80 -11.57 3.79
N ALA A 67 14.21 -10.95 4.90
CA ALA A 67 14.75 -11.68 6.04
C ALA A 67 13.72 -12.67 6.64
N TRP A 68 12.45 -12.28 6.73
CA TRP A 68 11.38 -13.14 7.26
C TRP A 68 10.92 -14.23 6.29
N GLU A 69 11.11 -14.05 4.98
CA GLU A 69 10.78 -15.04 3.94
C GLU A 69 11.99 -15.95 3.62
N SER A 70 13.15 -15.73 4.23
CA SER A 70 14.32 -16.57 4.01
C SER A 70 14.17 -17.97 4.63
N GLU A 71 14.82 -18.98 4.06
CA GLU A 71 14.80 -20.36 4.58
C GLU A 71 15.36 -20.48 6.02
N SER A 72 16.23 -19.55 6.42
CA SER A 72 16.82 -19.50 7.77
C SER A 72 15.98 -18.71 8.77
N ALA A 73 14.89 -18.09 8.34
CA ALA A 73 14.04 -17.31 9.24
C ALA A 73 13.30 -18.20 10.25
N PRO A 74 13.11 -17.73 11.50
CA PRO A 74 12.22 -18.41 12.41
C PRO A 74 10.77 -18.38 11.87
N GLU A 75 10.02 -19.45 12.17
CA GLU A 75 8.58 -19.46 11.82
C GLU A 75 7.86 -18.29 12.52
N PRO A 76 7.12 -17.44 11.79
CA PRO A 76 6.38 -16.35 12.41
C PRO A 76 5.37 -16.86 13.43
N LEU A 77 5.30 -16.22 14.58
CA LEU A 77 4.33 -16.54 15.62
C LEU A 77 2.89 -16.36 15.14
N PRO A 78 1.93 -17.11 15.67
CA PRO A 78 0.54 -16.88 15.36
C PRO A 78 0.06 -15.52 15.91
N MET A 79 -0.94 -14.93 15.26
CA MET A 79 -1.63 -13.77 15.81
C MET A 79 -2.33 -14.15 17.15
N PRO A 80 -2.24 -13.33 18.21
CA PRO A 80 -1.73 -11.95 18.27
C PRO A 80 -0.27 -11.82 18.69
N LEU A 81 0.49 -12.88 18.77
CA LEU A 81 1.84 -12.85 19.33
C LEU A 81 2.88 -12.20 18.41
N GLN A 82 2.79 -12.43 17.10
CA GLN A 82 3.72 -11.84 16.14
C GLN A 82 3.78 -10.31 16.18
N PRO A 83 2.67 -9.55 16.27
CA PRO A 83 2.73 -8.11 16.44
C PRO A 83 3.49 -7.65 17.70
N MET A 84 3.45 -8.43 18.78
CA MET A 84 4.16 -8.07 20.02
C MET A 84 5.70 -8.08 19.81
N VAL A 85 6.19 -8.84 18.86
CA VAL A 85 7.61 -8.89 18.48
C VAL A 85 7.91 -7.91 17.34
N ALA A 86 7.09 -7.90 16.30
CA ALA A 86 7.35 -7.14 15.08
C ALA A 86 7.11 -5.64 15.22
N GLU A 87 6.02 -5.21 15.86
CA GLU A 87 5.66 -3.78 15.92
C GLU A 87 6.68 -2.93 16.70
N PRO A 88 7.21 -3.33 17.87
CA PRO A 88 8.25 -2.55 18.52
C PRO A 88 9.53 -2.41 17.68
N ALA A 89 9.90 -3.46 16.93
CA ALA A 89 11.05 -3.42 16.04
C ALA A 89 10.81 -2.47 14.86
N LEU A 90 9.65 -2.55 14.23
CA LEU A 90 9.27 -1.65 13.11
C LEU A 90 9.14 -0.19 13.57
N GLN A 91 8.61 0.07 14.77
CA GLN A 91 8.56 1.42 15.34
C GLN A 91 9.98 1.98 15.53
N LYS A 92 10.92 1.16 16.01
CA LYS A 92 12.32 1.57 16.11
C LYS A 92 12.94 1.84 14.74
N VAL A 93 12.67 0.99 13.74
CA VAL A 93 13.10 1.20 12.35
C VAL A 93 12.57 2.53 11.83
N ASN A 94 11.27 2.79 11.96
CA ASN A 94 10.66 4.03 11.49
C ASN A 94 11.26 5.27 12.18
N LYS A 95 11.46 5.22 13.50
CA LYS A 95 12.08 6.31 14.25
C LYS A 95 13.53 6.59 13.79
N LEU A 96 14.31 5.56 13.54
CA LEU A 96 15.68 5.71 13.04
C LEU A 96 15.70 6.21 11.58
N ALA A 97 14.78 5.73 10.74
CA ALA A 97 14.63 6.18 9.36
C ALA A 97 14.25 7.65 9.29
N ALA A 98 13.31 8.11 10.13
CA ALA A 98 12.95 9.52 10.27
C ALA A 98 14.14 10.37 10.75
N GLY A 99 15.03 9.81 11.56
CA GLY A 99 16.30 10.43 11.97
C GLY A 99 17.41 10.39 10.91
N GLY A 100 17.16 9.88 9.71
CA GLY A 100 18.11 9.87 8.59
C GLY A 100 19.03 8.64 8.53
N HIS A 101 18.81 7.60 9.34
CA HIS A 101 19.64 6.39 9.31
C HIS A 101 19.34 5.54 8.06
N GLU A 102 20.27 5.44 7.11
CA GLU A 102 20.08 4.80 5.80
C GLU A 102 19.62 3.34 5.90
N GLY A 103 20.32 2.50 6.66
CA GLY A 103 19.92 1.09 6.83
C GLY A 103 18.53 0.92 7.45
N ALA A 104 18.04 1.88 8.23
CA ALA A 104 16.67 1.86 8.74
C ALA A 104 15.67 2.29 7.66
N LYS A 105 16.04 3.23 6.80
CA LYS A 105 15.23 3.57 5.63
C LYS A 105 15.03 2.35 4.74
N ASP A 106 16.07 1.56 4.50
CA ASP A 106 15.99 0.33 3.69
C ASP A 106 15.00 -0.68 4.29
N LEU A 107 15.09 -0.90 5.61
CA LEU A 107 14.22 -1.85 6.33
C LEU A 107 12.75 -1.42 6.40
N ALA A 108 12.46 -0.12 6.33
CA ALA A 108 11.13 0.41 6.53
C ALA A 108 10.13 -0.15 5.50
N THR A 109 9.08 -0.79 5.99
CA THR A 109 8.01 -1.41 5.21
C THR A 109 6.63 -1.05 5.76
N TYR A 110 5.60 -1.19 4.93
CA TYR A 110 4.22 -0.96 5.34
C TYR A 110 3.25 -1.82 4.55
N TRP A 111 2.01 -1.93 5.04
CA TRP A 111 0.94 -2.58 4.30
C TRP A 111 0.61 -1.83 3.02
N VAL A 112 0.46 -2.55 1.94
CA VAL A 112 0.11 -1.97 0.65
C VAL A 112 -0.57 -3.01 -0.24
N GLY A 113 -1.56 -2.60 -1.00
CA GLY A 113 -2.19 -3.44 -2.02
C GLY A 113 -1.38 -3.47 -3.33
N GLN A 114 -1.76 -4.36 -4.24
CA GLN A 114 -1.13 -4.45 -5.57
C GLN A 114 -1.35 -3.19 -6.43
N GLY A 115 -2.27 -2.31 -6.04
CA GLY A 115 -2.48 -1.02 -6.70
C GLY A 115 -1.36 0.01 -6.48
N VAL A 116 -0.28 -0.34 -5.76
CA VAL A 116 0.84 0.57 -5.46
C VAL A 116 1.44 1.19 -6.73
N GLY A 117 1.56 0.45 -7.83
CA GLY A 117 2.06 0.98 -9.10
C GLY A 117 1.14 1.99 -9.82
N LEU A 118 -0.03 2.29 -9.25
CA LEU A 118 -0.97 3.29 -9.75
C LEU A 118 -0.94 4.59 -8.92
N MET A 119 -0.10 4.66 -7.88
CA MET A 119 0.07 5.78 -6.97
C MET A 119 1.44 6.41 -7.19
N ASN A 120 1.58 7.24 -8.23
CA ASN A 120 2.89 7.72 -8.70
C ASN A 120 3.27 9.10 -8.17
N GLN A 121 2.44 9.68 -7.31
CA GLN A 121 2.65 11.01 -6.73
C GLN A 121 1.96 11.13 -5.37
N SER A 122 2.44 12.07 -4.55
CA SER A 122 1.78 12.47 -3.32
C SER A 122 0.94 13.71 -3.61
N ILE A 123 -0.37 13.56 -3.57
CA ILE A 123 -1.35 14.63 -3.80
C ILE A 123 -2.33 14.70 -2.62
N SER A 124 -3.16 15.73 -2.57
CA SER A 124 -4.16 15.84 -1.52
C SER A 124 -5.24 14.76 -1.61
N ALA A 125 -5.84 14.41 -0.49
CA ALA A 125 -7.00 13.49 -0.48
C ALA A 125 -8.16 14.03 -1.32
N SER A 126 -8.32 15.36 -1.40
CA SER A 126 -9.30 16.02 -2.26
C SER A 126 -9.02 15.74 -3.74
N ASP A 127 -7.75 15.87 -4.14
CA ASP A 127 -7.36 15.62 -5.55
C ASP A 127 -7.55 14.14 -5.91
N VAL A 128 -7.22 13.21 -5.00
CA VAL A 128 -7.51 11.78 -5.19
C VAL A 128 -9.00 11.54 -5.44
N VAL A 129 -9.88 12.17 -4.66
CA VAL A 129 -11.33 12.06 -4.86
C VAL A 129 -11.74 12.64 -6.21
N GLN A 130 -11.17 13.77 -6.61
CA GLN A 130 -11.45 14.39 -7.89
C GLN A 130 -10.99 13.51 -9.07
N GLU A 131 -9.77 12.97 -9.02
CA GLU A 131 -9.27 12.01 -10.00
C GLU A 131 -10.19 10.77 -10.13
N PHE A 132 -10.70 10.25 -8.99
CA PHE A 132 -11.64 9.13 -9.01
C PHE A 132 -12.95 9.48 -9.72
N LYS A 133 -13.48 10.69 -9.50
CA LYS A 133 -14.70 11.15 -10.18
C LYS A 133 -14.49 11.31 -11.69
N GLU A 134 -13.41 11.96 -12.08
CA GLU A 134 -13.07 12.19 -13.49
C GLU A 134 -12.85 10.86 -14.22
N ASP A 135 -12.08 9.97 -13.64
CA ASP A 135 -11.84 8.62 -14.16
C ASP A 135 -13.14 7.82 -14.32
N PHE A 136 -14.05 7.95 -13.36
CA PHE A 136 -15.35 7.29 -13.39
C PHE A 136 -16.21 7.84 -14.54
N ILE A 137 -16.33 9.16 -14.67
CA ILE A 137 -17.09 9.82 -15.72
C ILE A 137 -16.53 9.44 -17.09
N ASN A 138 -15.21 9.56 -17.28
CA ASN A 138 -14.55 9.19 -18.52
C ASN A 138 -14.77 7.71 -18.91
N ALA A 139 -14.80 6.81 -17.92
CA ALA A 139 -15.08 5.41 -18.17
C ALA A 139 -16.53 5.18 -18.59
N TYR A 140 -17.48 5.86 -17.95
CA TYR A 140 -18.90 5.80 -18.28
C TYR A 140 -19.17 6.36 -19.69
N GLU A 141 -18.65 7.53 -20.03
CA GLU A 141 -18.79 8.14 -21.35
C GLU A 141 -18.26 7.22 -22.44
N ARG A 142 -17.05 6.67 -22.25
CA ARG A 142 -16.47 5.72 -23.20
C ARG A 142 -17.33 4.48 -23.40
N LEU A 143 -17.97 3.96 -22.35
CA LEU A 143 -18.86 2.80 -22.48
C LEU A 143 -20.15 3.18 -23.21
N ASN A 144 -20.67 4.39 -23.01
CA ASN A 144 -21.85 4.87 -23.68
C ASN A 144 -21.66 5.00 -25.20
N ASP A 145 -20.44 5.36 -25.65
CA ASP A 145 -20.09 5.44 -27.08
C ASP A 145 -20.19 4.09 -27.81
N PHE A 146 -20.16 2.97 -27.12
CA PHE A 146 -20.32 1.64 -27.72
C PHE A 146 -21.78 1.21 -27.88
N VAL A 147 -22.73 1.88 -27.26
CA VAL A 147 -24.17 1.52 -27.29
C VAL A 147 -25.03 2.58 -27.95
N SER A 148 -24.45 3.71 -28.34
CA SER A 148 -25.06 4.76 -29.15
C SER A 148 -24.74 4.57 -30.63
#